data_5beb0ad513b8b06d7f0cc2fae2a5c248
#
_entry.id   5beb0ad513b8b06d7f0cc2fae2a5c248
#
_cell.length_a   1.000
_cell.length_b   1.000
_cell.length_c   1.000
_cell.angle_alpha   90.00
_cell.angle_beta   90.00
_cell.angle_gamma   90.00
#
_symmetry.space_group_name_H-M   'P 1'
#
loop_
_entity.id
_entity.type
_entity.pdbx_description
1 polymer ?
#
loop_
_entity_poly.entity_id
_entity_poly.type
_entity_poly.pdbx_seq_one_letter_code
_entity_poly.pdbx_strand_id
1 'polypeptide(L)'
;MTSAQVCILISIAVYLIAMLAIGIVCSKRNNTVDDFYLGGRRLGPVVTAMSAEASDMSSWLLMGLPGVAYLTGVADPGWTAIGLGVGTYINWLVVARRLRRYSARIGAITVPDFFSRRFGEKKHILTAMAAILIIVFFVPYTASGFAACGKLFGTLFGMDYHVAMIISAIVIVGYTATGGFTAASTTDLVQSIVMSIALVVVLVFGVSKAGGVGAVVENAQSMSGYLSMTATYDPESCKSATYSLLKILSTAAWGLGYFGMPHILLRFMAIEDDRKLKTSRRIATIWVVISMFIAVVIGVVGSAMVKNGAMGALADKETIIVQIANLLSQHGVVAALLAGVILAGILASTMSTADSQLLAASSGVSENILGSLFNLNLSSKAKMIVARVTLLGIAVVGIFMAWDSNASVFKIVSFAWAGFGASFGPVMLLALFWRRSNRYGAVAGMIAGAVMVFLWKYCIADLAPVLKIYELLPAFLFGLLVNVVVSLCTPAPDKEVLEQYDAVKAEK
;
A
#
# COMPACT_ATOMS: atom_id res chain seq x y z
N MET A 1 -30.48 6.79 -14.93
CA MET A 1 -29.39 7.59 -14.32
C MET A 1 -29.90 8.98 -14.02
N THR A 2 -29.63 9.50 -12.83
CA THR A 2 -29.96 10.88 -12.44
C THR A 2 -28.94 11.86 -13.04
N SER A 3 -29.28 13.17 -13.14
CA SER A 3 -28.34 14.19 -13.60
C SER A 3 -27.08 14.24 -12.74
N ALA A 4 -27.18 13.99 -11.42
CA ALA A 4 -26.05 13.90 -10.52
C ALA A 4 -25.10 12.74 -10.88
N GLN A 5 -25.65 11.56 -11.16
CA GLN A 5 -24.86 10.40 -11.59
C GLN A 5 -24.14 10.64 -12.92
N VAL A 6 -24.77 11.37 -13.86
CA VAL A 6 -24.11 11.77 -15.13
C VAL A 6 -22.92 12.70 -14.85
N CYS A 7 -23.08 13.72 -13.99
CA CYS A 7 -21.98 14.61 -13.62
C CYS A 7 -20.83 13.87 -12.95
N ILE A 8 -21.11 12.91 -12.06
CA ILE A 8 -20.12 12.05 -11.42
C ILE A 8 -19.33 11.26 -12.48
N LEU A 9 -20.04 10.62 -13.42
CA LEU A 9 -19.38 9.86 -14.50
C LEU A 9 -18.52 10.74 -15.41
N ILE A 10 -18.95 11.97 -15.69
CA ILE A 10 -18.14 12.93 -16.46
C ILE A 10 -16.82 13.21 -15.72
N SER A 11 -16.86 13.49 -14.42
CA SER A 11 -15.65 13.75 -13.63
C SER A 11 -14.71 12.53 -13.61
N ILE A 12 -15.25 11.33 -13.42
CA ILE A 12 -14.47 10.07 -13.45
C ILE A 12 -13.87 9.85 -14.86
N ALA A 13 -14.64 10.07 -15.92
CA ALA A 13 -14.17 9.91 -17.30
C ALA A 13 -13.04 10.90 -17.62
N VAL A 14 -13.18 12.17 -17.22
CA VAL A 14 -12.14 13.20 -17.39
C VAL A 14 -10.86 12.79 -16.65
N TYR A 15 -10.99 12.31 -15.42
CA TYR A 15 -9.87 11.79 -14.65
C TYR A 15 -9.18 10.62 -15.37
N LEU A 16 -9.91 9.60 -15.79
CA LEU A 16 -9.35 8.43 -16.48
C LEU A 16 -8.67 8.81 -17.81
N ILE A 17 -9.28 9.69 -18.59
CA ILE A 17 -8.69 10.21 -19.83
C ILE A 17 -7.37 10.94 -19.55
N ALA A 18 -7.34 11.79 -18.51
CA ALA A 18 -6.12 12.48 -18.12
C ALA A 18 -5.00 11.50 -17.70
N MET A 19 -5.33 10.45 -16.93
CA MET A 19 -4.35 9.41 -16.54
C MET A 19 -3.82 8.65 -17.76
N LEU A 20 -4.70 8.25 -18.69
CA LEU A 20 -4.30 7.59 -19.94
C LEU A 20 -3.40 8.49 -20.79
N ALA A 21 -3.73 9.78 -20.92
CA ALA A 21 -2.92 10.73 -21.67
C ALA A 21 -1.50 10.87 -21.08
N ILE A 22 -1.38 10.99 -19.76
CA ILE A 22 -0.07 11.02 -19.07
C ILE A 22 0.68 9.71 -19.31
N GLY A 23 0.00 8.56 -19.17
CA GLY A 23 0.57 7.24 -19.41
C GLY A 23 1.18 7.12 -20.82
N ILE A 24 0.43 7.52 -21.85
CA ILE A 24 0.87 7.50 -23.26
C ILE A 24 2.06 8.44 -23.50
N VAL A 25 2.03 9.65 -22.92
CA VAL A 25 3.14 10.61 -23.07
C VAL A 25 4.42 10.07 -22.41
N CYS A 26 4.31 9.53 -21.20
CA CYS A 26 5.45 8.98 -20.48
C CYS A 26 5.99 7.68 -21.08
N SER A 27 5.12 6.83 -21.67
CA SER A 27 5.55 5.57 -22.30
C SER A 27 6.55 5.75 -23.44
N LYS A 28 6.52 6.91 -24.12
CA LYS A 28 7.48 7.27 -25.19
C LYS A 28 8.93 7.39 -24.69
N ARG A 29 9.15 7.46 -23.39
CA ARG A 29 10.47 7.59 -22.77
C ARG A 29 11.06 6.24 -22.29
N ASN A 30 10.31 5.16 -22.44
CA ASN A 30 10.72 3.82 -22.02
C ASN A 30 11.49 3.12 -23.14
N ASN A 31 12.80 3.32 -23.23
CA ASN A 31 13.64 2.75 -24.28
C ASN A 31 14.39 1.49 -23.83
N THR A 32 14.60 1.33 -22.54
CA THR A 32 15.35 0.21 -21.94
C THR A 32 14.55 -0.49 -20.86
N VAL A 33 14.99 -1.68 -20.44
CA VAL A 33 14.41 -2.43 -19.31
C VAL A 33 14.55 -1.63 -18.01
N ASP A 34 15.67 -0.92 -17.82
CA ASP A 34 15.91 -0.05 -16.67
C ASP A 34 14.94 1.15 -16.67
N ASP A 35 14.69 1.75 -17.84
CA ASP A 35 13.68 2.81 -17.95
C ASP A 35 12.28 2.29 -17.60
N PHE A 36 11.94 1.08 -18.05
CA PHE A 36 10.62 0.51 -17.84
C PHE A 36 10.35 0.13 -16.38
N TYR A 37 11.32 -0.46 -15.65
CA TYR A 37 11.11 -0.96 -14.28
C TYR A 37 11.63 -0.02 -13.19
N LEU A 38 12.55 0.91 -13.49
CA LEU A 38 13.15 1.80 -12.51
C LEU A 38 13.18 3.28 -12.95
N GLY A 39 12.68 3.59 -14.16
CA GLY A 39 12.68 4.96 -14.70
C GLY A 39 14.08 5.55 -14.91
N GLY A 40 15.09 4.70 -15.14
CA GLY A 40 16.48 5.13 -15.34
C GLY A 40 17.07 5.92 -14.15
N ARG A 41 16.53 5.76 -12.96
CA ARG A 41 16.90 6.51 -11.74
C ARG A 41 16.85 8.04 -11.90
N ARG A 42 15.78 8.54 -12.50
CA ARG A 42 15.60 9.97 -12.84
C ARG A 42 14.46 10.66 -12.13
N LEU A 43 13.88 10.03 -11.09
CA LEU A 43 12.77 10.63 -10.36
C LEU A 43 13.20 11.83 -9.54
N GLY A 44 12.53 12.96 -9.71
CA GLY A 44 12.68 14.13 -8.86
C GLY A 44 12.11 13.91 -7.45
N PRO A 45 12.50 14.72 -6.47
CA PRO A 45 12.17 14.49 -5.05
C PRO A 45 10.68 14.51 -4.73
N VAL A 46 9.91 15.38 -5.39
CA VAL A 46 8.45 15.48 -5.19
C VAL A 46 7.75 14.25 -5.74
N VAL A 47 8.08 13.87 -6.99
CA VAL A 47 7.50 12.67 -7.62
C VAL A 47 7.86 11.42 -6.83
N THR A 48 9.12 11.30 -6.38
CA THR A 48 9.56 10.16 -5.56
C THR A 48 8.77 10.04 -4.26
N ALA A 49 8.56 11.16 -3.54
CA ALA A 49 7.79 11.19 -2.31
C ALA A 49 6.33 10.82 -2.55
N MET A 50 5.67 11.53 -3.46
CA MET A 50 4.24 11.36 -3.68
C MET A 50 3.91 10.02 -4.34
N SER A 51 4.79 9.51 -5.23
CA SER A 51 4.64 8.18 -5.81
C SER A 51 4.84 7.07 -4.77
N ALA A 52 5.81 7.19 -3.87
CA ALA A 52 6.00 6.21 -2.80
C ALA A 52 4.75 6.10 -1.92
N GLU A 53 4.24 7.24 -1.48
CA GLU A 53 3.10 7.28 -0.55
C GLU A 53 1.75 7.01 -1.24
N ALA A 54 1.52 7.51 -2.47
CA ALA A 54 0.29 7.23 -3.20
C ALA A 54 0.19 5.75 -3.60
N SER A 55 1.32 5.09 -3.87
CA SER A 55 1.33 3.65 -4.16
C SER A 55 1.11 2.78 -2.92
N ASP A 56 1.35 3.31 -1.72
CA ASP A 56 1.04 2.70 -0.44
C ASP A 56 -0.40 2.95 0.00
N MET A 57 -0.83 4.21 -0.08
CA MET A 57 -2.15 4.68 0.35
C MET A 57 -3.24 4.30 -0.66
N SER A 58 -3.55 3.00 -0.73
CA SER A 58 -4.59 2.46 -1.60
C SER A 58 -6.00 2.80 -1.10
N SER A 59 -6.99 2.13 -1.63
CA SER A 59 -8.39 2.22 -1.17
C SER A 59 -8.58 1.99 0.34
N TRP A 60 -7.63 1.36 1.03
CA TRP A 60 -7.71 1.21 2.48
C TRP A 60 -7.66 2.55 3.23
N LEU A 61 -6.93 3.55 2.71
CA LEU A 61 -6.91 4.90 3.30
C LEU A 61 -8.27 5.61 3.18
N LEU A 62 -8.93 5.50 2.02
CA LEU A 62 -10.17 6.23 1.72
C LEU A 62 -11.42 5.44 2.11
N MET A 63 -11.34 4.14 2.31
CA MET A 63 -12.47 3.28 2.63
C MET A 63 -12.26 2.54 3.96
N GLY A 64 -11.18 1.79 4.07
CA GLY A 64 -10.90 0.92 5.22
C GLY A 64 -10.70 1.69 6.52
N LEU A 65 -9.77 2.65 6.53
CA LEU A 65 -9.40 3.38 7.74
C LEU A 65 -10.57 4.22 8.31
N PRO A 66 -11.32 5.00 7.49
CA PRO A 66 -12.53 5.67 7.97
C PRO A 66 -13.60 4.69 8.46
N GLY A 67 -13.74 3.53 7.80
CA GLY A 67 -14.68 2.50 8.22
C GLY A 67 -14.38 1.90 9.59
N VAL A 68 -13.11 1.67 9.90
CA VAL A 68 -12.67 1.21 11.23
C VAL A 68 -12.92 2.30 12.28
N ALA A 69 -12.57 3.57 11.98
CA ALA A 69 -12.82 4.69 12.89
C ALA A 69 -14.31 4.91 13.16
N TYR A 70 -15.16 4.80 12.14
CA TYR A 70 -16.62 4.86 12.28
C TYR A 70 -17.15 3.80 13.25
N LEU A 71 -16.62 2.58 13.16
CA LEU A 71 -17.13 1.45 13.92
C LEU A 71 -16.64 1.44 15.36
N THR A 72 -15.32 1.60 15.57
CA THR A 72 -14.67 1.28 16.87
C THR A 72 -14.08 2.50 17.57
N GLY A 73 -14.15 3.68 16.95
CA GLY A 73 -13.53 4.90 17.45
C GLY A 73 -12.06 5.02 17.05
N VAL A 74 -11.31 5.83 17.79
CA VAL A 74 -10.00 6.33 17.36
C VAL A 74 -8.81 5.43 17.75
N ALA A 75 -8.95 4.45 18.65
CA ALA A 75 -7.82 3.68 19.16
C ALA A 75 -7.10 2.88 18.05
N ASP A 76 -7.80 1.99 17.39
CA ASP A 76 -7.22 1.11 16.36
C ASP A 76 -6.70 1.90 15.14
N PRO A 77 -7.53 2.73 14.47
CA PRO A 77 -7.05 3.50 13.33
C PRO A 77 -6.03 4.58 13.71
N GLY A 78 -6.08 5.13 14.92
CA GLY A 78 -5.11 6.10 15.43
C GLY A 78 -3.73 5.49 15.65
N TRP A 79 -3.63 4.33 16.30
CA TRP A 79 -2.35 3.64 16.46
C TRP A 79 -1.81 3.09 15.15
N THR A 80 -2.68 2.68 14.21
CA THR A 80 -2.29 2.36 12.85
C THR A 80 -1.65 3.57 12.17
N ALA A 81 -2.31 4.73 12.21
CA ALA A 81 -1.82 5.97 11.62
C ALA A 81 -0.50 6.45 12.26
N ILE A 82 -0.38 6.38 13.58
CA ILE A 82 0.86 6.72 14.29
C ILE A 82 1.98 5.77 13.88
N GLY A 83 1.73 4.46 13.88
CA GLY A 83 2.70 3.46 13.48
C GLY A 83 3.21 3.68 12.06
N LEU A 84 2.31 3.91 11.12
CA LEU A 84 2.65 4.18 9.72
C LEU A 84 3.37 5.52 9.57
N GLY A 85 2.93 6.60 10.22
CA GLY A 85 3.62 7.90 10.16
C GLY A 85 5.05 7.85 10.69
N VAL A 86 5.27 7.16 11.82
CA VAL A 86 6.60 6.92 12.38
C VAL A 86 7.42 6.00 11.48
N GLY A 87 6.80 4.92 11.00
CA GLY A 87 7.45 3.96 10.10
C GLY A 87 7.91 4.62 8.80
N THR A 88 7.07 5.43 8.16
CA THR A 88 7.44 6.24 6.99
C THR A 88 8.66 7.10 7.29
N TYR A 89 8.61 7.90 8.35
CA TYR A 89 9.72 8.78 8.69
C TYR A 89 11.03 8.02 8.89
N ILE A 90 11.00 6.90 9.64
CA ILE A 90 12.18 6.08 9.92
C ILE A 90 12.68 5.40 8.65
N ASN A 91 11.80 4.85 7.81
CA ASN A 91 12.17 4.21 6.55
C ASN A 91 12.89 5.18 5.60
N TRP A 92 12.35 6.37 5.41
CA TRP A 92 13.00 7.43 4.63
C TRP A 92 14.32 7.91 5.24
N LEU A 93 14.42 7.97 6.58
CA LEU A 93 15.61 8.43 7.27
C LEU A 93 16.75 7.41 7.20
N VAL A 94 16.43 6.16 7.47
CA VAL A 94 17.40 5.08 7.72
C VAL A 94 17.68 4.29 6.45
N VAL A 95 16.64 3.82 5.77
CA VAL A 95 16.77 2.87 4.64
C VAL A 95 17.05 3.57 3.32
N ALA A 96 16.32 4.64 3.02
CA ALA A 96 16.24 5.19 1.66
C ALA A 96 17.62 5.56 1.08
N ARG A 97 18.43 6.32 1.83
CA ARG A 97 19.73 6.79 1.34
C ARG A 97 20.70 5.63 1.10
N ARG A 98 20.76 4.71 2.04
CA ARG A 98 21.67 3.58 1.96
C ARG A 98 21.26 2.59 0.87
N LEU A 99 19.97 2.33 0.73
CA LEU A 99 19.44 1.51 -0.35
C LEU A 99 19.70 2.14 -1.73
N ARG A 100 19.50 3.47 -1.87
CA ARG A 100 19.78 4.20 -3.12
C ARG A 100 21.22 4.03 -3.58
N ARG A 101 22.16 4.26 -2.67
CA ARG A 101 23.60 4.15 -2.95
C ARG A 101 24.00 2.70 -3.26
N TYR A 102 23.60 1.79 -2.40
CA TYR A 102 23.95 0.39 -2.55
C TYR A 102 23.40 -0.18 -3.85
N SER A 103 22.10 0.00 -4.12
CA SER A 103 21.50 -0.50 -5.36
C SER A 103 22.13 0.08 -6.63
N ALA A 104 22.54 1.35 -6.60
CA ALA A 104 23.24 1.97 -7.72
C ALA A 104 24.61 1.34 -7.94
N ARG A 105 25.38 1.13 -6.85
CA ARG A 105 26.73 0.57 -6.91
C ARG A 105 26.77 -0.85 -7.46
N ILE A 106 25.79 -1.69 -7.05
CA ILE A 106 25.72 -3.07 -7.52
C ILE A 106 24.89 -3.24 -8.80
N GLY A 107 24.35 -2.14 -9.35
CA GLY A 107 23.54 -2.14 -10.57
C GLY A 107 22.22 -2.88 -10.44
N ALA A 108 21.61 -2.94 -9.24
CA ALA A 108 20.35 -3.62 -9.02
C ALA A 108 19.17 -2.78 -9.49
N ILE A 109 18.27 -3.37 -10.29
CA ILE A 109 17.09 -2.69 -10.86
C ILE A 109 15.76 -3.08 -10.21
N THR A 110 15.73 -4.19 -9.47
CA THR A 110 14.56 -4.65 -8.69
C THR A 110 14.98 -4.97 -7.25
N VAL A 111 14.01 -5.08 -6.34
CA VAL A 111 14.28 -5.48 -4.95
C VAL A 111 14.80 -6.92 -4.86
N PRO A 112 14.22 -7.91 -5.58
CA PRO A 112 14.80 -9.25 -5.63
C PRO A 112 16.24 -9.28 -6.17
N ASP A 113 16.54 -8.51 -7.23
CA ASP A 113 17.89 -8.39 -7.80
C ASP A 113 18.85 -7.75 -6.79
N PHE A 114 18.39 -6.75 -6.03
CA PHE A 114 19.17 -6.16 -4.95
C PHE A 114 19.59 -7.21 -3.90
N PHE A 115 18.68 -8.06 -3.45
CA PHE A 115 19.03 -9.09 -2.48
C PHE A 115 20.05 -10.09 -3.04
N SER A 116 19.83 -10.59 -4.26
CA SER A 116 20.75 -11.54 -4.89
C SER A 116 22.17 -10.97 -5.01
N ARG A 117 22.31 -9.77 -5.56
CA ARG A 117 23.62 -9.11 -5.73
C ARG A 117 24.26 -8.75 -4.40
N ARG A 118 23.46 -8.24 -3.43
CA ARG A 118 23.92 -7.89 -2.08
C ARG A 118 24.56 -9.07 -1.35
N PHE A 119 24.00 -10.27 -1.54
CA PHE A 119 24.48 -11.49 -0.88
C PHE A 119 25.39 -12.35 -1.74
N GLY A 120 25.76 -11.88 -2.94
CA GLY A 120 26.64 -12.62 -3.87
C GLY A 120 26.09 -13.97 -4.29
N GLU A 121 24.76 -14.08 -4.43
CA GLU A 121 24.09 -15.34 -4.71
C GLU A 121 24.14 -15.65 -6.22
N LYS A 122 24.80 -16.76 -6.57
CA LYS A 122 25.03 -17.16 -7.97
C LYS A 122 23.93 -18.05 -8.56
N LYS A 123 23.11 -18.66 -7.70
CA LYS A 123 22.07 -19.63 -8.12
C LYS A 123 20.69 -19.00 -8.32
N HIS A 124 20.56 -17.72 -8.08
CA HIS A 124 19.31 -16.94 -8.20
C HIS A 124 18.11 -17.48 -7.40
N ILE A 125 18.34 -18.32 -6.37
CA ILE A 125 17.31 -18.90 -5.52
C ILE A 125 16.64 -17.80 -4.69
N LEU A 126 17.43 -16.89 -4.11
CA LEU A 126 16.92 -15.77 -3.33
C LEU A 126 16.08 -14.81 -4.20
N THR A 127 16.55 -14.57 -5.43
CA THR A 127 15.80 -13.76 -6.42
C THR A 127 14.45 -14.38 -6.74
N ALA A 128 14.42 -15.68 -7.04
CA ALA A 128 13.20 -16.40 -7.39
C ALA A 128 12.23 -16.46 -6.21
N MET A 129 12.73 -16.75 -5.02
CA MET A 129 11.92 -16.81 -3.80
C MET A 129 11.31 -15.44 -3.48
N ALA A 130 12.10 -14.36 -3.57
CA ALA A 130 11.60 -13.00 -3.40
C ALA A 130 10.51 -12.68 -4.43
N ALA A 131 10.71 -13.04 -5.69
CA ALA A 131 9.72 -12.85 -6.75
C ALA A 131 8.41 -13.64 -6.49
N ILE A 132 8.51 -14.89 -6.02
CA ILE A 132 7.34 -15.68 -5.64
C ILE A 132 6.58 -15.04 -4.48
N LEU A 133 7.26 -14.60 -3.43
CA LEU A 133 6.62 -13.93 -2.30
C LEU A 133 5.97 -12.59 -2.70
N ILE A 134 6.58 -11.86 -3.64
CA ILE A 134 5.97 -10.67 -4.22
C ILE A 134 4.62 -11.01 -4.86
N ILE A 135 4.55 -12.09 -5.64
CA ILE A 135 3.29 -12.54 -6.25
C ILE A 135 2.28 -12.96 -5.17
N VAL A 136 2.70 -13.79 -4.21
CA VAL A 136 1.83 -14.32 -3.14
C VAL A 136 1.15 -13.22 -2.34
N PHE A 137 1.83 -12.11 -2.06
CA PHE A 137 1.26 -11.02 -1.25
C PHE A 137 0.67 -9.87 -2.07
N PHE A 138 1.14 -9.63 -3.31
CA PHE A 138 0.51 -8.60 -4.15
C PHE A 138 -0.82 -9.06 -4.76
N VAL A 139 -1.03 -10.34 -5.01
CA VAL A 139 -2.32 -10.81 -5.53
C VAL A 139 -3.49 -10.48 -4.59
N PRO A 140 -3.47 -10.81 -3.28
CA PRO A 140 -4.52 -10.40 -2.36
C PRO A 140 -4.59 -8.87 -2.22
N TYR A 141 -3.45 -8.17 -2.20
CA TYR A 141 -3.46 -6.72 -2.10
C TYR A 141 -4.16 -6.08 -3.31
N THR A 142 -3.84 -6.50 -4.53
CA THR A 142 -4.51 -6.03 -5.75
C THR A 142 -6.00 -6.38 -5.75
N ALA A 143 -6.37 -7.57 -5.25
CA ALA A 143 -7.75 -7.98 -5.07
C ALA A 143 -8.54 -7.02 -4.17
N SER A 144 -7.94 -6.48 -3.12
CA SER A 144 -8.58 -5.48 -2.26
C SER A 144 -8.99 -4.21 -3.02
N GLY A 145 -8.18 -3.79 -4.00
CA GLY A 145 -8.50 -2.68 -4.89
C GLY A 145 -9.69 -2.97 -5.79
N PHE A 146 -9.78 -4.19 -6.33
CA PHE A 146 -10.93 -4.61 -7.14
C PHE A 146 -12.20 -4.66 -6.29
N ALA A 147 -12.13 -5.18 -5.07
CA ALA A 147 -13.23 -5.17 -4.12
C ALA A 147 -13.70 -3.75 -3.78
N ALA A 148 -12.77 -2.83 -3.55
CA ALA A 148 -13.08 -1.43 -3.29
C ALA A 148 -13.84 -0.78 -4.46
N CYS A 149 -13.44 -1.03 -5.70
CA CYS A 149 -14.14 -0.55 -6.88
C CYS A 149 -15.53 -1.19 -7.03
N GLY A 150 -15.68 -2.48 -6.73
CA GLY A 150 -16.98 -3.17 -6.71
C GLY A 150 -17.94 -2.52 -5.72
N LYS A 151 -17.48 -2.25 -4.49
CA LYS A 151 -18.25 -1.54 -3.46
C LYS A 151 -18.59 -0.10 -3.87
N LEU A 152 -17.62 0.62 -4.48
CA LEU A 152 -17.81 1.99 -4.95
C LEU A 152 -18.96 2.10 -5.96
N PHE A 153 -18.86 1.37 -7.06
CA PHE A 153 -19.86 1.45 -8.14
C PHE A 153 -21.18 0.77 -7.79
N GLY A 154 -21.13 -0.30 -7.00
CA GLY A 154 -22.32 -0.95 -6.46
C GLY A 154 -23.13 0.00 -5.57
N THR A 155 -22.47 0.70 -4.65
CA THR A 155 -23.12 1.67 -3.73
C THR A 155 -23.68 2.88 -4.48
N LEU A 156 -22.95 3.39 -5.49
CA LEU A 156 -23.27 4.64 -6.14
C LEU A 156 -24.33 4.50 -7.23
N PHE A 157 -24.23 3.43 -8.04
CA PHE A 157 -25.07 3.24 -9.22
C PHE A 157 -26.07 2.07 -9.08
N GLY A 158 -26.04 1.36 -7.94
CA GLY A 158 -26.85 0.14 -7.78
C GLY A 158 -26.43 -0.99 -8.74
N MET A 159 -25.21 -0.97 -9.23
CA MET A 159 -24.66 -2.02 -10.08
C MET A 159 -24.43 -3.30 -9.28
N ASP A 160 -24.53 -4.44 -9.95
CA ASP A 160 -24.06 -5.69 -9.36
C ASP A 160 -22.56 -5.58 -9.00
N TYR A 161 -22.23 -6.02 -7.79
CA TYR A 161 -20.87 -5.91 -7.25
C TYR A 161 -19.81 -6.58 -8.16
N HIS A 162 -20.12 -7.80 -8.66
CA HIS A 162 -19.18 -8.56 -9.48
C HIS A 162 -18.96 -7.93 -10.84
N VAL A 163 -20.03 -7.41 -11.45
CA VAL A 163 -19.94 -6.67 -12.72
C VAL A 163 -19.10 -5.42 -12.57
N ALA A 164 -19.35 -4.62 -11.53
CA ALA A 164 -18.58 -3.41 -11.22
C ALA A 164 -17.11 -3.72 -10.96
N MET A 165 -16.82 -4.76 -10.18
CA MET A 165 -15.48 -5.23 -9.86
C MET A 165 -14.73 -5.69 -11.11
N ILE A 166 -15.34 -6.51 -11.97
CA ILE A 166 -14.70 -7.03 -13.18
C ILE A 166 -14.39 -5.90 -14.17
N ILE A 167 -15.35 -4.99 -14.41
CA ILE A 167 -15.12 -3.83 -15.29
C ILE A 167 -13.95 -2.98 -14.77
N SER A 168 -13.91 -2.72 -13.47
CA SER A 168 -12.85 -1.94 -12.85
C SER A 168 -11.49 -2.64 -12.97
N ALA A 169 -11.44 -3.96 -12.77
CA ALA A 169 -10.21 -4.73 -12.96
C ALA A 169 -9.69 -4.64 -14.40
N ILE A 170 -10.57 -4.73 -15.40
CA ILE A 170 -10.20 -4.58 -16.82
C ILE A 170 -9.60 -3.20 -17.08
N VAL A 171 -10.23 -2.13 -16.55
CA VAL A 171 -9.74 -0.74 -16.74
C VAL A 171 -8.37 -0.57 -16.07
N ILE A 172 -8.19 -1.02 -14.83
CA ILE A 172 -6.95 -0.90 -14.08
C ILE A 172 -5.81 -1.65 -14.80
N VAL A 173 -6.04 -2.90 -15.17
CA VAL A 173 -5.03 -3.73 -15.86
C VAL A 173 -4.69 -3.17 -17.24
N GLY A 174 -5.70 -2.73 -17.99
CA GLY A 174 -5.50 -2.12 -19.31
C GLY A 174 -4.65 -0.86 -19.23
N TYR A 175 -4.88 -0.02 -18.24
CA TYR A 175 -4.08 1.18 -18.00
C TYR A 175 -2.63 0.82 -17.60
N THR A 176 -2.45 -0.07 -16.63
CA THR A 176 -1.12 -0.47 -16.13
C THR A 176 -0.25 -1.09 -17.23
N ALA A 177 -0.85 -1.87 -18.13
CA ALA A 177 -0.13 -2.55 -19.22
C ALA A 177 0.53 -1.59 -20.23
N THR A 178 0.17 -0.30 -20.21
CA THR A 178 0.65 0.68 -21.20
C THR A 178 1.81 1.54 -20.73
N GLY A 179 1.96 1.80 -19.41
CA GLY A 179 2.71 2.95 -18.92
C GLY A 179 4.17 2.72 -18.50
N GLY A 180 4.50 1.66 -17.77
CA GLY A 180 5.81 1.48 -17.10
C GLY A 180 6.03 2.40 -15.89
N PHE A 181 7.20 2.30 -15.22
CA PHE A 181 7.49 2.92 -13.93
C PHE A 181 7.42 4.46 -13.93
N THR A 182 7.95 5.10 -14.97
CA THR A 182 7.94 6.58 -15.07
C THR A 182 6.52 7.12 -15.22
N ALA A 183 5.69 6.41 -15.99
CA ALA A 183 4.28 6.77 -16.15
C ALA A 183 3.54 6.60 -14.82
N ALA A 184 3.66 5.43 -14.19
CA ALA A 184 3.06 5.15 -12.89
C ALA A 184 3.47 6.22 -11.86
N SER A 185 4.77 6.51 -11.72
CA SER A 185 5.24 7.50 -10.75
C SER A 185 4.75 8.93 -11.03
N THR A 186 4.55 9.29 -12.29
CA THR A 186 4.03 10.62 -12.66
C THR A 186 2.51 10.71 -12.41
N THR A 187 1.78 9.66 -12.73
CA THR A 187 0.33 9.60 -12.43
C THR A 187 0.08 9.54 -10.93
N ASP A 188 0.91 8.84 -10.14
CA ASP A 188 0.84 8.80 -8.68
C ASP A 188 0.85 10.20 -8.05
N LEU A 189 1.68 11.12 -8.58
CA LEU A 189 1.70 12.50 -8.12
C LEU A 189 0.33 13.19 -8.34
N VAL A 190 -0.27 13.03 -9.52
CA VAL A 190 -1.60 13.61 -9.79
C VAL A 190 -2.67 12.94 -8.94
N GLN A 191 -2.60 11.63 -8.82
CA GLN A 191 -3.51 10.81 -8.01
C GLN A 191 -3.47 11.21 -6.52
N SER A 192 -2.29 11.46 -5.96
CA SER A 192 -2.16 11.93 -4.59
C SER A 192 -2.80 13.31 -4.36
N ILE A 193 -2.75 14.19 -5.35
CA ILE A 193 -3.45 15.49 -5.31
C ILE A 193 -4.96 15.28 -5.31
N VAL A 194 -5.48 14.42 -6.18
CA VAL A 194 -6.92 14.10 -6.25
C VAL A 194 -7.39 13.47 -4.93
N MET A 195 -6.62 12.54 -4.35
CA MET A 195 -6.89 11.94 -3.04
C MET A 195 -6.94 13.01 -1.92
N SER A 196 -5.99 13.94 -1.93
CA SER A 196 -5.94 15.04 -0.94
C SER A 196 -7.17 15.94 -1.02
N ILE A 197 -7.57 16.30 -2.24
CA ILE A 197 -8.79 17.09 -2.47
C ILE A 197 -10.01 16.30 -1.97
N ALA A 198 -10.11 15.03 -2.30
CA ALA A 198 -11.20 14.16 -1.87
C ALA A 198 -11.35 14.14 -0.34
N LEU A 199 -10.25 13.90 0.37
CA LEU A 199 -10.24 13.87 1.85
C LEU A 199 -10.69 15.19 2.47
N VAL A 200 -10.15 16.32 1.98
CA VAL A 200 -10.49 17.64 2.52
C VAL A 200 -11.96 17.99 2.26
N VAL A 201 -12.46 17.78 1.05
CA VAL A 201 -13.85 18.09 0.69
C VAL A 201 -14.83 17.23 1.49
N VAL A 202 -14.55 15.92 1.60
CA VAL A 202 -15.39 15.01 2.40
C VAL A 202 -15.43 15.42 3.85
N LEU A 203 -14.28 15.79 4.44
CA LEU A 203 -14.21 16.25 5.82
C LEU A 203 -15.04 17.53 6.04
N VAL A 204 -14.81 18.55 5.22
CA VAL A 204 -15.49 19.85 5.36
C VAL A 204 -16.99 19.70 5.18
N PHE A 205 -17.43 19.00 4.13
CA PHE A 205 -18.84 18.77 3.87
C PHE A 205 -19.47 17.89 4.97
N GLY A 206 -18.80 16.83 5.38
CA GLY A 206 -19.26 15.91 6.42
C GLY A 206 -19.46 16.62 7.75
N VAL A 207 -18.49 17.43 8.19
CA VAL A 207 -18.61 18.24 9.44
C VAL A 207 -19.78 19.20 9.35
N SER A 208 -19.98 19.88 8.22
CA SER A 208 -21.14 20.76 8.01
C SER A 208 -22.46 20.01 8.13
N LYS A 209 -22.58 18.83 7.55
CA LYS A 209 -23.81 18.00 7.60
C LYS A 209 -24.02 17.31 8.95
N ALA A 210 -22.93 17.06 9.68
CA ALA A 210 -23.01 16.54 11.05
C ALA A 210 -23.53 17.57 12.07
N GLY A 211 -23.73 18.82 11.68
CA GLY A 211 -24.14 19.91 12.58
C GLY A 211 -22.97 20.70 13.17
N GLY A 212 -21.79 20.60 12.57
CA GLY A 212 -20.57 21.28 12.99
C GLY A 212 -19.68 20.47 13.92
N VAL A 213 -18.51 21.00 14.23
CA VAL A 213 -17.49 20.32 15.06
C VAL A 213 -18.03 19.98 16.46
N GLY A 214 -18.82 20.85 17.06
CA GLY A 214 -19.42 20.64 18.39
C GLY A 214 -20.29 19.37 18.40
N ALA A 215 -21.18 19.21 17.44
CA ALA A 215 -22.06 18.04 17.32
C ALA A 215 -21.26 16.74 17.08
N VAL A 216 -20.17 16.79 16.30
CA VAL A 216 -19.28 15.65 16.08
C VAL A 216 -18.62 15.23 17.38
N VAL A 217 -18.08 16.18 18.15
CA VAL A 217 -17.42 15.91 19.44
C VAL A 217 -18.41 15.38 20.46
N GLU A 218 -19.59 15.99 20.58
CA GLU A 218 -20.66 15.55 21.49
C GLU A 218 -21.10 14.11 21.19
N ASN A 219 -21.32 13.78 19.90
CA ASN A 219 -21.62 12.43 19.49
C ASN A 219 -20.51 11.45 19.90
N ALA A 220 -19.28 11.77 19.60
CA ALA A 220 -18.15 10.90 19.89
C ALA A 220 -17.94 10.69 21.40
N GLN A 221 -18.16 11.73 22.22
CA GLN A 221 -18.12 11.67 23.69
C GLN A 221 -19.27 10.84 24.28
N SER A 222 -20.41 10.77 23.61
CA SER A 222 -21.55 9.97 24.06
C SER A 222 -21.33 8.46 23.96
N MET A 223 -20.32 8.01 23.21
CA MET A 223 -19.96 6.62 23.04
C MET A 223 -18.76 6.25 23.92
N SER A 224 -18.95 5.29 24.81
CA SER A 224 -17.91 4.91 25.79
C SER A 224 -16.63 4.41 25.13
N GLY A 225 -15.50 5.08 25.40
CA GLY A 225 -14.17 4.70 24.87
C GLY A 225 -13.90 5.10 23.42
N TYR A 226 -14.86 5.73 22.72
CA TYR A 226 -14.74 6.02 21.28
C TYR A 226 -13.62 7.00 20.93
N LEU A 227 -13.37 8.01 21.77
CA LEU A 227 -12.25 8.96 21.61
C LEU A 227 -11.00 8.57 22.39
N SER A 228 -11.00 7.44 23.08
CA SER A 228 -9.86 6.99 23.86
C SER A 228 -8.80 6.32 22.98
N MET A 229 -7.52 6.57 23.25
CA MET A 229 -6.40 5.86 22.65
C MET A 229 -6.05 4.54 23.37
N THR A 230 -6.64 4.30 24.56
CA THR A 230 -6.41 3.10 25.38
C THR A 230 -7.65 2.25 25.60
N ALA A 231 -8.75 2.63 24.93
CA ALA A 231 -9.99 1.85 24.89
C ALA A 231 -10.59 1.95 23.48
N THR A 232 -11.40 0.98 23.11
CA THR A 232 -12.16 0.94 21.85
C THR A 232 -13.63 0.79 22.16
N TYR A 233 -14.48 1.34 21.32
CA TYR A 233 -15.92 1.17 21.42
C TYR A 233 -16.32 -0.16 20.75
N ASP A 234 -17.14 -0.92 21.45
CA ASP A 234 -17.78 -2.11 20.90
C ASP A 234 -19.23 -1.79 20.50
N PRO A 235 -19.55 -1.79 19.20
CA PRO A 235 -20.89 -1.42 18.74
C PRO A 235 -21.98 -2.45 19.08
N GLU A 236 -21.62 -3.70 19.36
CA GLU A 236 -22.60 -4.75 19.71
C GLU A 236 -23.06 -4.60 21.16
N SER A 237 -22.13 -4.40 22.09
CA SER A 237 -22.45 -4.24 23.50
C SER A 237 -22.67 -2.78 23.92
N CYS A 238 -22.37 -1.81 23.07
CA CYS A 238 -22.34 -0.36 23.36
C CYS A 238 -21.44 0.00 24.56
N LYS A 239 -20.38 -0.78 24.80
CA LYS A 239 -19.43 -0.60 25.92
C LYS A 239 -18.02 -0.35 25.40
N SER A 240 -17.17 0.17 26.28
CA SER A 240 -15.76 0.25 26.01
C SER A 240 -15.05 -1.07 26.35
N ALA A 241 -14.10 -1.45 25.49
CA ALA A 241 -13.18 -2.55 25.74
C ALA A 241 -11.75 -1.98 25.85
N THR A 242 -10.95 -2.52 26.77
CA THR A 242 -9.56 -2.08 26.98
C THR A 242 -8.69 -2.35 25.74
N TYR A 243 -7.97 -1.34 25.29
CA TYR A 243 -6.96 -1.44 24.25
C TYR A 243 -5.58 -1.58 24.92
N SER A 244 -5.15 -2.82 25.19
CA SER A 244 -3.98 -3.13 25.97
C SER A 244 -2.68 -2.62 25.34
N LEU A 245 -1.62 -2.44 26.15
CA LEU A 245 -0.30 -2.04 25.66
C LEU A 245 0.23 -2.97 24.56
N LEU A 246 0.03 -4.28 24.71
CA LEU A 246 0.43 -5.26 23.70
C LEU A 246 -0.31 -5.01 22.37
N LYS A 247 -1.61 -4.69 22.43
CA LYS A 247 -2.42 -4.36 21.27
C LYS A 247 -1.97 -3.07 20.63
N ILE A 248 -1.62 -2.05 21.43
CA ILE A 248 -1.04 -0.79 20.97
C ILE A 248 0.26 -1.04 20.19
N LEU A 249 1.21 -1.76 20.80
CA LEU A 249 2.50 -2.08 20.17
C LEU A 249 2.31 -2.90 18.89
N SER A 250 1.39 -3.84 18.91
CA SER A 250 1.07 -4.67 17.76
C SER A 250 0.47 -3.85 16.62
N THR A 251 -0.48 -2.96 16.90
CA THR A 251 -1.08 -2.09 15.87
C THR A 251 -0.07 -1.06 15.36
N ALA A 252 0.72 -0.43 16.25
CA ALA A 252 1.79 0.47 15.83
C ALA A 252 2.87 -0.23 14.97
N ALA A 253 3.00 -1.55 15.07
CA ALA A 253 3.90 -2.34 14.24
C ALA A 253 3.56 -2.32 12.74
N TRP A 254 2.41 -1.77 12.31
CA TRP A 254 2.16 -1.47 10.90
C TRP A 254 3.32 -0.71 10.26
N GLY A 255 3.98 0.18 10.99
CA GLY A 255 5.15 0.90 10.53
C GLY A 255 6.34 0.04 10.14
N LEU A 256 6.47 -1.18 10.68
CA LEU A 256 7.52 -2.14 10.31
C LEU A 256 7.36 -2.65 8.87
N GLY A 257 6.14 -2.62 8.33
CA GLY A 257 5.86 -3.03 6.97
C GLY A 257 6.64 -2.24 5.92
N TYR A 258 6.87 -0.95 6.16
CA TYR A 258 7.60 -0.09 5.23
C TYR A 258 8.99 -0.60 4.87
N PHE A 259 9.68 -1.27 5.79
CA PHE A 259 11.00 -1.83 5.53
C PHE A 259 10.99 -2.99 4.52
N GLY A 260 9.82 -3.57 4.28
CA GLY A 260 9.65 -4.73 3.42
C GLY A 260 8.84 -4.48 2.14
N MET A 261 8.25 -3.30 1.93
CA MET A 261 7.36 -3.04 0.78
C MET A 261 8.13 -2.81 -0.53
N PRO A 262 8.11 -3.76 -1.48
CA PRO A 262 8.98 -3.69 -2.66
C PRO A 262 8.75 -2.46 -3.52
N HIS A 263 7.50 -2.06 -3.73
CA HIS A 263 7.16 -0.92 -4.57
C HIS A 263 7.59 0.43 -3.94
N ILE A 264 7.59 0.56 -2.62
CA ILE A 264 8.09 1.75 -1.91
C ILE A 264 9.63 1.79 -1.97
N LEU A 265 10.29 0.67 -1.66
CA LEU A 265 11.74 0.55 -1.71
C LEU A 265 12.29 0.85 -3.11
N LEU A 266 11.55 0.47 -4.15
CA LEU A 266 11.89 0.76 -5.53
C LEU A 266 11.94 2.28 -5.81
N ARG A 267 11.05 3.09 -5.19
CA ARG A 267 11.08 4.56 -5.33
C ARG A 267 12.36 5.14 -4.73
N PHE A 268 12.85 4.58 -3.63
CA PHE A 268 14.15 5.00 -3.07
C PHE A 268 15.31 4.69 -4.03
N MET A 269 15.25 3.55 -4.73
CA MET A 269 16.25 3.19 -5.72
C MET A 269 16.19 4.09 -6.96
N ALA A 270 15.03 4.63 -7.28
CA ALA A 270 14.75 5.36 -8.52
C ALA A 270 15.02 6.87 -8.46
N ILE A 271 15.25 7.45 -7.28
CA ILE A 271 15.51 8.89 -7.16
C ILE A 271 16.82 9.29 -7.87
N GLU A 272 16.82 10.45 -8.53
CA GLU A 272 17.97 10.94 -9.29
C GLU A 272 19.19 11.22 -8.43
N ASP A 273 19.03 11.81 -7.24
CA ASP A 273 20.10 12.19 -6.32
C ASP A 273 19.73 11.82 -4.87
N ASP A 274 20.62 11.08 -4.19
CA ASP A 274 20.41 10.64 -2.81
C ASP A 274 20.36 11.80 -1.80
N ARG A 275 20.96 12.95 -2.11
CA ARG A 275 20.89 14.17 -1.29
C ARG A 275 19.48 14.76 -1.23
N LYS A 276 18.68 14.55 -2.27
CA LYS A 276 17.28 15.03 -2.36
C LYS A 276 16.31 14.19 -1.53
N LEU A 277 16.71 13.02 -1.03
CA LEU A 277 15.90 12.17 -0.15
C LEU A 277 15.43 12.87 1.13
N LYS A 278 16.20 13.86 1.63
CA LYS A 278 15.77 14.68 2.78
C LYS A 278 14.49 15.48 2.48
N THR A 279 14.39 16.02 1.27
CA THR A 279 13.20 16.73 0.80
C THR A 279 12.02 15.77 0.61
N SER A 280 12.26 14.64 -0.04
CA SER A 280 11.25 13.59 -0.23
C SER A 280 10.69 13.10 1.10
N ARG A 281 11.54 12.82 2.09
CA ARG A 281 11.12 12.42 3.43
C ARG A 281 10.16 13.41 4.08
N ARG A 282 10.46 14.71 4.01
CA ARG A 282 9.60 15.74 4.59
C ARG A 282 8.23 15.76 3.92
N ILE A 283 8.20 15.75 2.60
CA ILE A 283 6.96 15.75 1.82
C ILE A 283 6.15 14.50 2.15
N ALA A 284 6.74 13.33 2.05
CA ALA A 284 6.11 12.04 2.32
C ALA A 284 5.51 11.99 3.74
N THR A 285 6.31 12.30 4.77
CA THR A 285 5.85 12.22 6.16
C THR A 285 4.72 13.20 6.45
N ILE A 286 4.80 14.44 5.95
CA ILE A 286 3.75 15.45 6.16
C ILE A 286 2.45 14.97 5.49
N TRP A 287 2.54 14.49 4.26
CA TRP A 287 1.36 14.04 3.52
C TRP A 287 0.70 12.83 4.19
N VAL A 288 1.48 11.83 4.60
CA VAL A 288 0.99 10.63 5.31
C VAL A 288 0.26 10.99 6.59
N VAL A 289 0.89 11.80 7.45
CA VAL A 289 0.32 12.17 8.76
C VAL A 289 -1.00 12.93 8.57
N ILE A 290 -1.04 13.91 7.65
CA ILE A 290 -2.25 14.71 7.40
C ILE A 290 -3.35 13.84 6.79
N SER A 291 -3.04 13.03 5.78
CA SER A 291 -4.04 12.20 5.09
C SER A 291 -4.66 11.16 6.01
N MET A 292 -3.86 10.48 6.83
CA MET A 292 -4.36 9.51 7.80
C MET A 292 -5.19 10.17 8.91
N PHE A 293 -4.73 11.31 9.43
CA PHE A 293 -5.50 12.06 10.42
C PHE A 293 -6.89 12.43 9.88
N ILE A 294 -6.95 12.99 8.66
CA ILE A 294 -8.22 13.34 8.03
C ILE A 294 -9.10 12.11 7.82
N ALA A 295 -8.54 11.00 7.37
CA ALA A 295 -9.28 9.75 7.15
C ALA A 295 -9.90 9.20 8.44
N VAL A 296 -9.16 9.21 9.55
CA VAL A 296 -9.70 8.82 10.88
C VAL A 296 -10.82 9.74 11.30
N VAL A 297 -10.63 11.07 11.17
CA VAL A 297 -11.66 12.06 11.54
C VAL A 297 -12.92 11.91 10.68
N ILE A 298 -12.80 11.59 9.38
CA ILE A 298 -13.96 11.32 8.51
C ILE A 298 -14.81 10.17 9.07
N GLY A 299 -14.19 9.11 9.60
CA GLY A 299 -14.92 8.02 10.25
C GLY A 299 -15.75 8.49 11.45
N VAL A 300 -15.16 9.33 12.30
CA VAL A 300 -15.83 9.93 13.47
C VAL A 300 -16.98 10.88 13.03
N VAL A 301 -16.74 11.68 12.01
CA VAL A 301 -17.77 12.57 11.41
C VAL A 301 -18.94 11.77 10.85
N GLY A 302 -18.66 10.67 10.15
CA GLY A 302 -19.69 9.81 9.59
C GLY A 302 -20.59 9.19 10.67
N SER A 303 -20.04 8.81 11.82
CA SER A 303 -20.82 8.35 12.97
C SER A 303 -21.80 9.44 13.46
N ALA A 304 -21.35 10.69 13.53
CA ALA A 304 -22.22 11.82 13.90
C ALA A 304 -23.31 12.11 12.84
N MET A 305 -22.98 11.97 11.55
CA MET A 305 -23.96 12.16 10.45
C MET A 305 -25.06 11.10 10.48
N VAL A 306 -24.75 9.87 10.86
CA VAL A 306 -25.76 8.81 11.02
C VAL A 306 -26.64 9.10 12.23
N LYS A 307 -26.04 9.51 13.36
CA LYS A 307 -26.81 9.80 14.59
C LYS A 307 -27.79 10.95 14.43
N ASN A 308 -27.40 12.02 13.72
CA ASN A 308 -28.29 13.18 13.51
C ASN A 308 -29.27 13.00 12.34
N GLY A 309 -29.28 11.85 11.66
CA GLY A 309 -30.17 11.54 10.54
C GLY A 309 -29.77 12.18 9.21
N ALA A 310 -28.62 12.86 9.12
CA ALA A 310 -28.13 13.42 7.85
C ALA A 310 -27.72 12.32 6.84
N MET A 311 -27.39 11.14 7.35
CA MET A 311 -27.07 9.97 6.55
C MET A 311 -27.72 8.71 7.16
N GLY A 312 -28.22 7.79 6.34
CA GLY A 312 -28.75 6.51 6.82
C GLY A 312 -27.65 5.61 7.42
N ALA A 313 -28.09 4.61 8.19
CA ALA A 313 -27.17 3.60 8.71
C ALA A 313 -26.42 2.89 7.56
N LEU A 314 -25.13 2.71 7.72
CA LEU A 314 -24.27 2.11 6.69
C LEU A 314 -24.39 0.57 6.74
N ALA A 315 -24.81 -0.03 5.63
CA ALA A 315 -24.74 -1.49 5.47
C ALA A 315 -23.29 -1.98 5.43
N ASP A 316 -22.43 -1.24 4.72
CA ASP A 316 -20.99 -1.43 4.72
C ASP A 316 -20.29 -0.13 5.15
N LYS A 317 -19.61 -0.17 6.29
CA LYS A 317 -18.90 0.96 6.88
C LYS A 317 -17.70 1.46 6.05
N GLU A 318 -17.14 0.61 5.18
CA GLU A 318 -16.08 1.01 4.27
C GLU A 318 -16.58 1.95 3.15
N THR A 319 -17.92 2.09 2.98
CA THR A 319 -18.52 2.97 1.96
C THR A 319 -18.80 4.40 2.46
N ILE A 320 -18.33 4.77 3.65
CA ILE A 320 -18.65 6.07 4.29
C ILE A 320 -18.33 7.27 3.38
N ILE A 321 -17.15 7.31 2.76
CA ILE A 321 -16.76 8.40 1.84
C ILE A 321 -17.66 8.40 0.60
N VAL A 322 -18.03 7.23 0.09
CA VAL A 322 -18.93 7.08 -1.06
C VAL A 322 -20.31 7.65 -0.75
N GLN A 323 -20.83 7.36 0.45
CA GLN A 323 -22.15 7.86 0.89
C GLN A 323 -22.13 9.37 1.13
N ILE A 324 -21.06 9.92 1.72
CA ILE A 324 -20.90 11.37 1.89
C ILE A 324 -20.80 12.06 0.51
N ALA A 325 -20.06 11.49 -0.44
CA ALA A 325 -19.97 12.02 -1.81
C ALA A 325 -21.33 11.93 -2.54
N ASN A 326 -22.06 10.83 -2.36
CA ASN A 326 -23.41 10.71 -2.91
C ASN A 326 -24.36 11.76 -2.35
N LEU A 327 -24.32 12.02 -1.04
CA LEU A 327 -25.09 13.11 -0.41
C LEU A 327 -24.70 14.49 -0.95
N LEU A 328 -23.41 14.75 -1.14
CA LEU A 328 -22.92 16.00 -1.73
C LEU A 328 -23.47 16.17 -3.15
N SER A 329 -23.53 15.12 -3.95
CA SER A 329 -23.96 15.18 -5.36
C SER A 329 -25.39 15.68 -5.57
N GLN A 330 -26.23 15.64 -4.52
CA GLN A 330 -27.63 16.10 -4.54
C GLN A 330 -27.77 17.64 -4.44
N HIS A 331 -26.67 18.38 -4.23
CA HIS A 331 -26.66 19.82 -4.02
C HIS A 331 -26.36 20.65 -5.29
N GLY A 332 -26.74 20.12 -6.46
CA GLY A 332 -26.60 20.78 -7.75
C GLY A 332 -25.40 20.31 -8.57
N VAL A 333 -25.26 20.85 -9.78
CA VAL A 333 -24.29 20.37 -10.79
C VAL A 333 -22.84 20.46 -10.32
N VAL A 334 -22.45 21.59 -9.74
CA VAL A 334 -21.07 21.81 -9.24
C VAL A 334 -20.75 20.84 -8.12
N ALA A 335 -21.68 20.64 -7.18
CA ALA A 335 -21.51 19.67 -6.10
C ALA A 335 -21.45 18.23 -6.62
N ALA A 336 -22.20 17.89 -7.65
CA ALA A 336 -22.16 16.58 -8.29
C ALA A 336 -20.83 16.33 -9.04
N LEU A 337 -20.28 17.33 -9.72
CA LEU A 337 -18.94 17.25 -10.33
C LEU A 337 -17.87 17.08 -9.25
N LEU A 338 -17.96 17.81 -8.16
CA LEU A 338 -17.03 17.68 -7.02
C LEU A 338 -17.14 16.31 -6.33
N ALA A 339 -18.36 15.78 -6.18
CA ALA A 339 -18.57 14.42 -5.73
C ALA A 339 -17.89 13.41 -6.66
N GLY A 340 -17.94 13.63 -7.98
CA GLY A 340 -17.22 12.83 -8.96
C GLY A 340 -15.69 12.88 -8.79
N VAL A 341 -15.12 14.03 -8.42
CA VAL A 341 -13.69 14.15 -8.08
C VAL A 341 -13.35 13.37 -6.82
N ILE A 342 -14.21 13.38 -5.80
CA ILE A 342 -14.02 12.57 -4.57
C ILE A 342 -13.98 11.08 -4.92
N LEU A 343 -14.92 10.62 -5.74
CA LEU A 343 -15.01 9.21 -6.14
C LEU A 343 -13.86 8.82 -7.08
N ALA A 344 -13.41 9.74 -7.94
CA ALA A 344 -12.17 9.57 -8.69
C ALA A 344 -10.95 9.46 -7.76
N GLY A 345 -10.97 10.05 -6.56
CA GLY A 345 -9.95 9.87 -5.52
C GLY A 345 -9.84 8.43 -5.03
N ILE A 346 -10.96 7.72 -4.88
CA ILE A 346 -10.96 6.29 -4.52
C ILE A 346 -10.39 5.44 -5.67
N LEU A 347 -10.75 5.75 -6.92
CA LEU A 347 -10.15 5.10 -8.09
C LEU A 347 -8.66 5.43 -8.21
N ALA A 348 -8.26 6.67 -7.94
CA ALA A 348 -6.89 7.11 -7.94
C ALA A 348 -6.03 6.32 -6.96
N SER A 349 -6.51 6.18 -5.72
CA SER A 349 -5.82 5.40 -4.68
C SER A 349 -5.71 3.91 -5.02
N THR A 350 -6.72 3.35 -5.68
CA THR A 350 -6.68 1.96 -6.15
C THR A 350 -5.70 1.79 -7.31
N MET A 351 -5.74 2.69 -8.30
CA MET A 351 -4.92 2.60 -9.51
C MET A 351 -3.43 2.81 -9.22
N SER A 352 -3.07 3.82 -8.40
CA SER A 352 -1.67 4.08 -8.02
C SER A 352 -0.99 2.90 -7.31
N THR A 353 -1.77 2.19 -6.51
CA THR A 353 -1.27 1.00 -5.82
C THR A 353 -1.22 -0.20 -6.76
N ALA A 354 -2.29 -0.46 -7.51
CA ALA A 354 -2.38 -1.62 -8.39
C ALA A 354 -1.31 -1.59 -9.50
N ASP A 355 -1.06 -0.45 -10.15
CA ASP A 355 -0.05 -0.36 -11.21
C ASP A 355 1.36 -0.61 -10.66
N SER A 356 1.67 -0.09 -9.48
CA SER A 356 2.94 -0.30 -8.81
C SER A 356 3.18 -1.75 -8.39
N GLN A 357 2.14 -2.41 -7.87
CA GLN A 357 2.18 -3.83 -7.49
C GLN A 357 2.29 -4.73 -8.72
N LEU A 358 1.51 -4.44 -9.74
CA LEU A 358 1.50 -5.21 -10.98
C LEU A 358 2.84 -5.08 -11.71
N LEU A 359 3.45 -3.89 -11.75
CA LEU A 359 4.79 -3.70 -12.32
C LEU A 359 5.86 -4.48 -11.53
N ALA A 360 5.82 -4.43 -10.20
CA ALA A 360 6.75 -5.18 -9.35
C ALA A 360 6.60 -6.70 -9.54
N ALA A 361 5.37 -7.20 -9.58
CA ALA A 361 5.11 -8.63 -9.78
C ALA A 361 5.51 -9.09 -11.19
N SER A 362 5.21 -8.29 -12.22
CA SER A 362 5.59 -8.63 -13.60
C SER A 362 7.11 -8.64 -13.81
N SER A 363 7.84 -7.71 -13.17
CA SER A 363 9.31 -7.73 -13.17
C SER A 363 9.86 -8.96 -12.46
N GLY A 364 9.21 -9.38 -11.38
CA GLY A 364 9.53 -10.63 -10.67
C GLY A 364 9.47 -11.84 -11.56
N VAL A 365 8.47 -11.95 -12.41
CA VAL A 365 8.35 -13.08 -13.36
C VAL A 365 9.33 -12.93 -14.51
N SER A 366 9.32 -11.78 -15.21
CA SER A 366 10.06 -11.63 -16.48
C SER A 366 11.57 -11.53 -16.27
N GLU A 367 12.03 -10.75 -15.29
CA GLU A 367 13.47 -10.55 -15.06
C GLU A 367 14.04 -11.54 -14.06
N ASN A 368 13.33 -11.80 -12.96
CA ASN A 368 13.90 -12.58 -11.87
C ASN A 368 13.67 -14.08 -12.02
N ILE A 369 12.46 -14.53 -12.39
CA ILE A 369 12.19 -15.96 -12.56
C ILE A 369 12.68 -16.43 -13.94
N LEU A 370 12.16 -15.88 -15.04
CA LEU A 370 12.51 -16.36 -16.38
C LEU A 370 13.91 -15.94 -16.82
N GLY A 371 14.29 -14.66 -16.55
CA GLY A 371 15.62 -14.17 -16.92
C GLY A 371 16.73 -14.76 -16.07
N SER A 372 16.64 -14.62 -14.73
CA SER A 372 17.74 -14.98 -13.84
C SER A 372 17.73 -16.45 -13.42
N LEU A 373 16.58 -17.01 -12.97
CA LEU A 373 16.53 -18.40 -12.48
C LEU A 373 16.61 -19.41 -13.62
N PHE A 374 15.80 -19.25 -14.68
CA PHE A 374 15.79 -20.15 -15.83
C PHE A 374 16.82 -19.77 -16.90
N ASN A 375 17.55 -18.67 -16.70
CA ASN A 375 18.59 -18.16 -17.61
C ASN A 375 18.11 -18.02 -19.08
N LEU A 376 16.84 -17.62 -19.25
CA LEU A 376 16.26 -17.42 -20.58
C LEU A 376 16.62 -16.04 -21.11
N ASN A 377 17.39 -15.99 -22.20
CA ASN A 377 17.72 -14.78 -22.90
C ASN A 377 16.55 -14.29 -23.76
N LEU A 378 15.51 -13.76 -23.09
CA LEU A 378 14.33 -13.24 -23.75
C LEU A 378 14.62 -11.90 -24.44
N SER A 379 14.14 -11.72 -25.66
CA SER A 379 14.16 -10.41 -26.31
C SER A 379 13.29 -9.39 -25.54
N SER A 380 13.55 -8.11 -25.69
CA SER A 380 12.75 -7.05 -25.04
C SER A 380 11.25 -7.17 -25.36
N LYS A 381 10.89 -7.61 -26.57
CA LYS A 381 9.49 -7.87 -26.94
C LYS A 381 8.91 -9.04 -26.17
N ALA A 382 9.65 -10.15 -26.02
CA ALA A 382 9.22 -11.33 -25.28
C ALA A 382 9.05 -11.00 -23.78
N LYS A 383 9.97 -10.26 -23.18
CA LYS A 383 9.86 -9.77 -21.79
C LYS A 383 8.59 -8.93 -21.57
N MET A 384 8.26 -8.05 -22.51
CA MET A 384 7.04 -7.25 -22.46
C MET A 384 5.77 -8.09 -22.59
N ILE A 385 5.76 -9.12 -23.44
CA ILE A 385 4.64 -10.06 -23.54
C ILE A 385 4.47 -10.83 -22.22
N VAL A 386 5.56 -11.36 -21.68
CA VAL A 386 5.54 -12.05 -20.38
C VAL A 386 5.00 -11.15 -19.28
N ALA A 387 5.47 -9.89 -19.21
CA ALA A 387 4.96 -8.92 -18.24
C ALA A 387 3.44 -8.75 -18.36
N ARG A 388 2.92 -8.54 -19.55
CA ARG A 388 1.47 -8.38 -19.79
C ARG A 388 0.66 -9.63 -19.46
N VAL A 389 1.16 -10.81 -19.81
CA VAL A 389 0.51 -12.09 -19.47
C VAL A 389 0.49 -12.28 -17.96
N THR A 390 1.57 -11.94 -17.26
CA THR A 390 1.63 -11.98 -15.79
C THR A 390 0.62 -11.03 -15.16
N LEU A 391 0.50 -9.80 -15.67
CA LEU A 391 -0.50 -8.85 -15.22
C LEU A 391 -1.92 -9.41 -15.34
N LEU A 392 -2.26 -9.98 -16.49
CA LEU A 392 -3.56 -10.62 -16.72
C LEU A 392 -3.79 -11.80 -15.77
N GLY A 393 -2.78 -12.66 -15.58
CA GLY A 393 -2.85 -13.78 -14.64
C GLY A 393 -3.13 -13.33 -13.21
N ILE A 394 -2.41 -12.31 -12.73
CA ILE A 394 -2.62 -11.72 -11.40
C ILE A 394 -4.05 -11.13 -11.29
N ALA A 395 -4.51 -10.43 -12.32
CA ALA A 395 -5.84 -9.86 -12.33
C ALA A 395 -6.93 -10.93 -12.24
N VAL A 396 -6.81 -12.01 -12.99
CA VAL A 396 -7.78 -13.12 -12.95
C VAL A 396 -7.82 -13.75 -11.56
N VAL A 397 -6.67 -14.07 -10.96
CA VAL A 397 -6.63 -14.60 -9.59
C VAL A 397 -7.15 -13.58 -8.59
N GLY A 398 -6.81 -12.30 -8.75
CA GLY A 398 -7.30 -11.20 -7.90
C GLY A 398 -8.82 -11.05 -7.93
N ILE A 399 -9.45 -11.20 -9.10
CA ILE A 399 -10.92 -11.18 -9.24
C ILE A 399 -11.56 -12.32 -8.43
N PHE A 400 -11.02 -13.53 -8.52
CA PHE A 400 -11.51 -14.65 -7.71
C PHE A 400 -11.35 -14.42 -6.21
N MET A 401 -10.24 -13.82 -5.78
CA MET A 401 -10.00 -13.50 -4.37
C MET A 401 -10.90 -12.37 -3.86
N ALA A 402 -11.31 -11.46 -4.72
CA ALA A 402 -12.23 -10.36 -4.42
C ALA A 402 -13.71 -10.75 -4.53
N TRP A 403 -14.02 -12.04 -4.73
CA TRP A 403 -15.41 -12.48 -5.04
C TRP A 403 -16.41 -12.25 -3.90
N ASP A 404 -15.94 -12.29 -2.65
CA ASP A 404 -16.81 -12.00 -1.50
C ASP A 404 -17.00 -10.48 -1.34
N SER A 405 -18.22 -10.01 -1.61
CA SER A 405 -18.59 -8.59 -1.48
C SER A 405 -18.53 -8.07 -0.03
N ASN A 406 -18.59 -8.96 0.97
CA ASN A 406 -18.53 -8.62 2.38
C ASN A 406 -17.09 -8.58 2.92
N ALA A 407 -16.11 -9.00 2.12
CA ALA A 407 -14.71 -8.97 2.53
C ALA A 407 -14.26 -7.53 2.83
N SER A 408 -13.59 -7.34 3.97
CA SER A 408 -13.04 -6.03 4.35
C SER A 408 -11.77 -5.72 3.57
N VAL A 409 -11.76 -4.59 2.88
CA VAL A 409 -10.59 -4.05 2.19
C VAL A 409 -9.44 -3.87 3.18
N PHE A 410 -9.71 -3.30 4.35
CA PHE A 410 -8.71 -3.10 5.40
C PHE A 410 -8.05 -4.42 5.85
N LYS A 411 -8.84 -5.47 6.08
CA LYS A 411 -8.32 -6.77 6.54
C LYS A 411 -7.48 -7.48 5.47
N ILE A 412 -7.86 -7.37 4.20
CA ILE A 412 -7.09 -7.96 3.09
C ILE A 412 -5.74 -7.26 2.97
N VAL A 413 -5.74 -5.93 2.98
CA VAL A 413 -4.53 -5.13 2.90
C VAL A 413 -3.61 -5.40 4.10
N SER A 414 -4.16 -5.45 5.33
CA SER A 414 -3.36 -5.71 6.52
C SER A 414 -2.59 -7.03 6.44
N PHE A 415 -3.22 -8.08 5.92
CA PHE A 415 -2.58 -9.38 5.74
C PHE A 415 -1.44 -9.32 4.72
N ALA A 416 -1.66 -8.72 3.57
CA ALA A 416 -0.63 -8.56 2.54
C ALA A 416 0.54 -7.69 3.03
N TRP A 417 0.22 -6.63 3.75
CA TRP A 417 1.20 -5.74 4.39
C TRP A 417 2.06 -6.47 5.41
N ALA A 418 1.44 -7.31 6.25
CA ALA A 418 2.17 -8.16 7.20
C ALA A 418 3.11 -9.12 6.48
N GLY A 419 2.63 -9.73 5.38
CA GLY A 419 3.42 -10.64 4.56
C GLY A 419 4.69 -10.02 4.02
N PHE A 420 4.59 -8.83 3.42
CA PHE A 420 5.77 -8.10 2.94
C PHE A 420 6.66 -7.62 4.08
N GLY A 421 6.09 -7.01 5.09
CA GLY A 421 6.83 -6.49 6.22
C GLY A 421 7.67 -7.55 6.93
N ALA A 422 7.08 -8.72 7.19
CA ALA A 422 7.76 -9.81 7.87
C ALA A 422 8.76 -10.57 7.00
N SER A 423 8.47 -10.73 5.70
CA SER A 423 9.37 -11.46 4.78
C SER A 423 10.58 -10.64 4.37
N PHE A 424 10.36 -9.39 3.98
CA PHE A 424 11.42 -8.56 3.39
C PHE A 424 12.05 -7.57 4.38
N GLY A 425 11.28 -7.07 5.36
CA GLY A 425 11.74 -6.04 6.28
C GLY A 425 13.00 -6.42 7.07
N PRO A 426 13.01 -7.53 7.82
CA PRO A 426 14.20 -8.00 8.52
C PRO A 426 15.40 -8.23 7.58
N VAL A 427 15.14 -8.81 6.40
CA VAL A 427 16.18 -9.08 5.41
C VAL A 427 16.77 -7.79 4.86
N MET A 428 15.92 -6.79 4.55
CA MET A 428 16.37 -5.48 4.07
C MET A 428 17.21 -4.75 5.12
N LEU A 429 16.75 -4.71 6.37
CA LEU A 429 17.50 -4.06 7.45
C LEU A 429 18.84 -4.72 7.68
N LEU A 430 18.91 -6.05 7.76
CA LEU A 430 20.17 -6.75 7.93
C LEU A 430 21.07 -6.67 6.70
N ALA A 431 20.52 -6.67 5.49
CA ALA A 431 21.28 -6.46 4.26
C ALA A 431 21.97 -5.09 4.25
N LEU A 432 21.31 -4.06 4.74
CA LEU A 432 21.83 -2.70 4.74
C LEU A 432 22.74 -2.41 5.94
N PHE A 433 22.47 -2.96 7.14
CA PHE A 433 23.10 -2.50 8.37
C PHE A 433 23.94 -3.54 9.10
N TRP A 434 23.88 -4.82 8.70
CA TRP A 434 24.64 -5.86 9.36
C TRP A 434 25.62 -6.56 8.42
N ARG A 435 26.92 -6.32 8.64
CA ARG A 435 28.01 -6.83 7.82
C ARG A 435 28.07 -8.37 7.74
N ARG A 436 27.64 -9.05 8.83
CA ARG A 436 27.66 -10.53 8.95
C ARG A 436 26.51 -11.21 8.23
N SER A 437 25.43 -10.51 7.88
CA SER A 437 24.28 -11.05 7.17
C SER A 437 24.71 -11.73 5.85
N ASN A 438 24.27 -12.95 5.63
CA ASN A 438 24.62 -13.76 4.49
C ASN A 438 23.40 -14.32 3.75
N ARG A 439 23.63 -14.99 2.60
CA ARG A 439 22.56 -15.53 1.75
C ARG A 439 21.67 -16.55 2.47
N TYR A 440 22.26 -17.40 3.33
CA TYR A 440 21.52 -18.46 4.03
C TYR A 440 20.57 -17.86 5.07
N GLY A 441 21.05 -16.88 5.85
CA GLY A 441 20.21 -16.15 6.79
C GLY A 441 19.11 -15.36 6.10
N ALA A 442 19.41 -14.73 4.96
CA ALA A 442 18.42 -14.00 4.17
C ALA A 442 17.29 -14.91 3.67
N VAL A 443 17.63 -16.06 3.08
CA VAL A 443 16.66 -17.08 2.63
C VAL A 443 15.82 -17.58 3.80
N ALA A 444 16.46 -18.01 4.89
CA ALA A 444 15.77 -18.56 6.05
C ALA A 444 14.87 -17.54 6.72
N GLY A 445 15.33 -16.30 6.90
CA GLY A 445 14.56 -15.21 7.51
C GLY A 445 13.36 -14.80 6.66
N MET A 446 13.52 -14.76 5.34
CA MET A 446 12.44 -14.44 4.41
C MET A 446 11.32 -15.49 4.44
N ILE A 447 11.67 -16.77 4.41
CA ILE A 447 10.73 -17.90 4.53
C ILE A 447 10.06 -17.88 5.92
N ALA A 448 10.86 -17.74 6.98
CA ALA A 448 10.36 -17.76 8.35
C ALA A 448 9.35 -16.63 8.60
N GLY A 449 9.64 -15.41 8.11
CA GLY A 449 8.71 -14.29 8.18
C GLY A 449 7.41 -14.57 7.44
N ALA A 450 7.50 -15.03 6.19
CA ALA A 450 6.33 -15.36 5.39
C ALA A 450 5.46 -16.44 6.05
N VAL A 451 6.06 -17.56 6.43
CA VAL A 451 5.35 -18.70 7.03
C VAL A 451 4.72 -18.30 8.36
N MET A 452 5.41 -17.49 9.18
CA MET A 452 4.90 -17.08 10.48
C MET A 452 3.66 -16.17 10.35
N VAL A 453 3.54 -15.35 9.31
CA VAL A 453 2.31 -14.57 9.06
C VAL A 453 1.09 -15.49 8.92
N PHE A 454 1.21 -16.55 8.10
CA PHE A 454 0.14 -17.53 7.94
C PHE A 454 -0.14 -18.32 9.22
N LEU A 455 0.93 -18.83 9.87
CA LEU A 455 0.80 -19.59 11.11
C LEU A 455 0.17 -18.74 12.23
N TRP A 456 0.60 -17.48 12.36
CA TRP A 456 0.03 -16.62 13.40
C TRP A 456 -1.45 -16.39 13.17
N LYS A 457 -1.81 -15.97 11.95
CA LYS A 457 -3.19 -15.60 11.62
C LYS A 457 -4.17 -16.76 11.70
N TYR A 458 -3.79 -17.94 11.21
CA TYR A 458 -4.72 -19.06 11.04
C TYR A 458 -4.59 -20.16 12.10
N CYS A 459 -3.51 -20.16 12.89
CA CYS A 459 -3.26 -21.22 13.87
C CYS A 459 -3.01 -20.68 15.29
N ILE A 460 -2.21 -19.62 15.44
CA ILE A 460 -1.73 -19.17 16.75
C ILE A 460 -2.67 -18.15 17.39
N ALA A 461 -3.19 -17.21 16.63
CA ALA A 461 -4.01 -16.11 17.15
C ALA A 461 -5.25 -16.57 17.92
N ASP A 462 -5.84 -17.71 17.56
CA ASP A 462 -7.04 -18.25 18.19
C ASP A 462 -6.77 -19.15 19.41
N LEU A 463 -5.50 -19.43 19.72
CA LEU A 463 -5.14 -20.26 20.89
C LEU A 463 -5.41 -19.55 22.23
N ALA A 464 -5.30 -18.21 22.25
CA ALA A 464 -5.60 -17.42 23.46
C ALA A 464 -5.94 -15.96 23.09
N PRO A 465 -6.80 -15.27 23.87
CA PRO A 465 -7.17 -13.86 23.60
C PRO A 465 -5.98 -12.89 23.52
N VAL A 466 -4.93 -13.13 24.28
CA VAL A 466 -3.71 -12.32 24.30
C VAL A 466 -2.90 -12.44 22.98
N LEU A 467 -3.09 -13.52 22.23
CA LEU A 467 -2.43 -13.79 20.96
C LEU A 467 -3.20 -13.19 19.76
N LYS A 468 -4.40 -12.63 19.98
CA LYS A 468 -5.18 -11.90 18.96
C LYS A 468 -4.60 -10.51 18.74
N ILE A 469 -3.36 -10.48 18.26
CA ILE A 469 -2.60 -9.29 17.88
C ILE A 469 -2.28 -9.34 16.39
N TYR A 470 -1.91 -8.19 15.84
CA TYR A 470 -1.56 -8.09 14.42
C TYR A 470 -0.33 -8.96 14.09
N GLU A 471 -0.50 -9.86 13.14
CA GLU A 471 0.47 -10.89 12.76
C GLU A 471 1.84 -10.35 12.31
N LEU A 472 1.91 -9.10 11.85
CA LEU A 472 3.18 -8.49 11.45
C LEU A 472 4.22 -8.45 12.57
N LEU A 473 3.82 -8.08 13.78
CA LEU A 473 4.77 -7.93 14.89
C LEU A 473 5.50 -9.24 15.21
N PRO A 474 4.82 -10.35 15.55
CA PRO A 474 5.48 -11.61 15.86
C PRO A 474 6.22 -12.19 14.64
N ALA A 475 5.67 -12.07 13.44
CA ALA A 475 6.29 -12.60 12.23
C ALA A 475 7.57 -11.83 11.85
N PHE A 476 7.58 -10.50 12.00
CA PHE A 476 8.76 -9.68 11.77
C PHE A 476 9.89 -10.05 12.74
N LEU A 477 9.58 -10.15 14.03
CA LEU A 477 10.57 -10.52 15.05
C LEU A 477 11.10 -11.94 14.85
N PHE A 478 10.24 -12.88 14.49
CA PHE A 478 10.65 -14.25 14.19
C PHE A 478 11.53 -14.32 12.95
N GLY A 479 11.16 -13.65 11.84
CA GLY A 479 11.98 -13.56 10.64
C GLY A 479 13.35 -12.92 10.89
N LEU A 480 13.39 -11.87 11.74
CA LEU A 480 14.64 -11.23 12.17
C LEU A 480 15.52 -12.21 12.96
N LEU A 481 14.94 -12.88 13.96
CA LEU A 481 15.66 -13.86 14.79
C LEU A 481 16.24 -14.99 13.95
N VAL A 482 15.44 -15.61 13.09
CA VAL A 482 15.88 -16.71 12.22
C VAL A 482 16.99 -16.24 11.28
N ASN A 483 16.87 -15.06 10.67
CA ASN A 483 17.91 -14.51 9.81
C ASN A 483 19.24 -14.33 10.58
N VAL A 484 19.19 -13.77 11.79
CA VAL A 484 20.40 -13.57 12.62
C VAL A 484 21.01 -14.91 13.00
N VAL A 485 20.24 -15.84 13.56
CA VAL A 485 20.72 -17.14 14.01
C VAL A 485 21.35 -17.94 12.84
N VAL A 486 20.63 -18.07 11.73
CA VAL A 486 21.13 -18.79 10.56
C VAL A 486 22.37 -18.10 9.98
N SER A 487 22.40 -16.76 9.91
CA SER A 487 23.60 -16.06 9.46
C SER A 487 24.81 -16.35 10.36
N LEU A 488 24.64 -16.45 11.67
CA LEU A 488 25.73 -16.75 12.61
C LEU A 488 26.20 -18.21 12.50
N CYS A 489 25.27 -19.15 12.31
CA CYS A 489 25.57 -20.59 12.20
C CYS A 489 26.08 -21.04 10.82
N THR A 490 26.09 -20.18 9.81
CA THR A 490 26.52 -20.50 8.46
C THR A 490 27.78 -19.72 8.06
N PRO A 491 28.47 -20.09 6.95
CA PRO A 491 29.69 -19.39 6.53
C PRO A 491 29.51 -17.88 6.39
N ALA A 492 30.55 -17.11 6.68
CA ALA A 492 30.58 -15.67 6.50
C ALA A 492 30.38 -15.29 5.01
N PRO A 493 29.90 -14.07 4.72
CA PRO A 493 29.86 -13.59 3.34
C PRO A 493 31.25 -13.58 2.69
N ASP A 494 31.29 -13.77 1.37
CA ASP A 494 32.52 -13.76 0.57
C ASP A 494 33.21 -12.38 0.68
N LYS A 495 34.54 -12.35 0.49
CA LYS A 495 35.34 -11.11 0.60
C LYS A 495 34.83 -9.98 -0.31
N GLU A 496 34.48 -10.30 -1.54
CA GLU A 496 33.92 -9.33 -2.50
C GLU A 496 32.63 -8.68 -2.00
N VAL A 497 31.74 -9.46 -1.39
CA VAL A 497 30.48 -8.98 -0.78
C VAL A 497 30.76 -8.04 0.40
N LEU A 498 31.78 -8.37 1.21
CA LEU A 498 32.20 -7.54 2.33
C LEU A 498 32.86 -6.24 1.88
N GLU A 499 33.69 -6.26 0.85
CA GLU A 499 34.31 -5.06 0.27
C GLU A 499 33.25 -4.10 -0.29
N GLN A 500 32.25 -4.63 -1.02
CA GLN A 500 31.12 -3.81 -1.49
C GLN A 500 30.33 -3.19 -0.35
N TYR A 501 30.06 -3.97 0.71
CA TYR A 501 29.35 -3.47 1.89
C TYR A 501 30.13 -2.36 2.60
N ASP A 502 31.44 -2.54 2.82
CA ASP A 502 32.30 -1.58 3.51
C ASP A 502 32.48 -0.31 2.67
N ALA A 503 32.54 -0.44 1.35
CA ALA A 503 32.60 0.70 0.43
C ALA A 503 31.34 1.57 0.49
N VAL A 504 30.15 0.96 0.50
CA VAL A 504 28.88 1.70 0.68
C VAL A 504 28.78 2.34 2.06
N LYS A 505 29.32 1.67 3.10
CA LYS A 505 29.35 2.21 4.47
C LYS A 505 30.28 3.43 4.60
N ALA A 506 31.35 3.48 3.81
CA ALA A 506 32.33 4.59 3.82
C ALA A 506 31.81 5.84 3.08
N GLU A 507 30.82 5.71 2.19
CA GLU A 507 30.18 6.85 1.52
C GLU A 507 29.34 7.65 2.54
N LYS A 508 29.84 8.83 2.95
CA LYS A 508 29.17 9.75 3.91
C LYS A 508 28.02 10.53 3.28
#